data_813cb80c7181ddaa64cf0e5c6561e6fc
#
_entry.id   813cb80c7181ddaa64cf0e5c6561e6fc
#
_cell.length_a   1.000
_cell.length_b   1.000
_cell.length_c   1.000
_cell.angle_alpha   90.00
_cell.angle_beta   90.00
_cell.angle_gamma   90.00
#
_symmetry.space_group_name_H-M   'P 1'
#
loop_
_entity.id
_entity.type
_entity.pdbx_description
1 polymer ?
#
loop_
_entity_poly.entity_id
_entity_poly.type
_entity_poly.pdbx_seq_one_letter_code
_entity_poly.pdbx_strand_id
1 'polypeptide(L)'
;MGVTPQGKGITINFDCQFEVHLKNSALSSILAAFAELLPQVLTDFFQKVLIGFGEHAMALKKKPFTCGGCGNDNDFTWKTRHGKKTKIHAFYRWVELQQLQVLCKRCGSKLSITRKLLGIEPKKRIPAEIYRKLGLLGSLTTYRVAEKIGGMFGWAVDKMTIWSAVQKTASEIDFKLDGKELPQGEADGTGIGIKGIAKRGKELKVFIQYKKGGGVRVAGLDIGNYNGAWNKLFQNSIEVFKGFRRRFLLVTDGDTSILDGLKDKVKIIVQRCLWHIPHQAKYVLWQDGVKHKSAEWLHVVSELMEICAIRPFVDCQKTIEKMIESKRKRLEEVIGYCREKGYTHSVSYLENARPDMFTAVEKRLNGKTTSKVERVMRTVNMRVNVSKWSAAGALNVTKIRLAYYYNGFDA
;
A
#
# COMPACT_ATOMS: atom_id res chain seq x y z
N MET A 1 -9.42 3.86 44.31
CA MET A 1 -9.21 4.37 42.95
C MET A 1 -9.27 5.90 42.99
N GLY A 2 -8.20 6.60 42.67
CA GLY A 2 -8.15 8.06 42.59
C GLY A 2 -7.95 8.48 41.13
N VAL A 3 -8.72 9.45 40.65
CA VAL A 3 -8.51 10.07 39.32
C VAL A 3 -8.15 11.53 39.58
N THR A 4 -6.94 11.93 39.27
CA THR A 4 -6.47 13.30 39.43
C THR A 4 -6.13 13.90 38.07
N PRO A 5 -6.76 15.01 37.64
CA PRO A 5 -6.34 15.70 36.41
C PRO A 5 -5.01 16.44 36.69
N GLN A 6 -3.99 16.13 35.92
CA GLN A 6 -2.74 16.90 35.90
C GLN A 6 -2.46 17.41 34.50
N GLY A 7 -2.52 18.72 34.31
CA GLY A 7 -2.20 19.34 33.01
C GLY A 7 -3.08 18.84 31.86
N LYS A 8 -2.44 18.34 30.78
CA LYS A 8 -3.15 17.76 29.61
C LYS A 8 -3.44 16.25 29.73
N GLY A 9 -3.13 15.62 30.85
CA GLY A 9 -3.27 14.18 31.07
C GLY A 9 -4.24 13.80 32.16
N ILE A 10 -4.62 12.53 32.23
CA ILE A 10 -5.45 11.92 33.30
C ILE A 10 -4.58 10.87 33.99
N THR A 11 -4.40 11.02 35.31
CA THR A 11 -3.73 10.01 36.14
C THR A 11 -4.77 9.11 36.79
N ILE A 12 -4.68 7.82 36.59
CA ILE A 12 -5.54 6.81 37.22
C ILE A 12 -4.66 5.91 38.06
N ASN A 13 -4.85 5.98 39.42
CA ASN A 13 -4.16 5.11 40.36
C ASN A 13 -5.05 3.92 40.69
N PHE A 14 -4.50 2.72 40.67
CA PHE A 14 -5.19 1.49 41.05
C PHE A 14 -4.20 0.44 41.56
N ASP A 15 -4.67 -0.39 42.49
CA ASP A 15 -3.91 -1.53 42.99
C ASP A 15 -4.49 -2.83 42.45
N CYS A 16 -3.61 -3.79 42.14
CA CYS A 16 -3.96 -5.13 41.72
C CYS A 16 -3.21 -6.14 42.60
N GLN A 17 -3.92 -7.16 43.06
CA GLN A 17 -3.34 -8.27 43.79
C GLN A 17 -3.63 -9.58 43.02
N PHE A 18 -2.61 -10.38 42.84
CA PHE A 18 -2.71 -11.68 42.12
C PHE A 18 -1.91 -12.74 42.90
N GLU A 19 -2.47 -13.91 43.01
CA GLU A 19 -1.75 -15.09 43.49
C GLU A 19 -1.11 -15.84 42.32
N VAL A 20 0.17 -16.16 42.48
CA VAL A 20 0.95 -16.90 41.49
C VAL A 20 1.36 -18.24 42.06
N HIS A 21 0.82 -19.33 41.52
CA HIS A 21 1.18 -20.69 41.93
C HIS A 21 2.33 -21.22 41.06
N LEU A 22 3.51 -21.35 41.62
CA LEU A 22 4.68 -21.86 40.94
C LEU A 22 4.83 -23.39 41.18
N LYS A 23 4.99 -24.16 40.12
CA LYS A 23 5.28 -25.61 40.22
C LYS A 23 6.67 -25.90 40.79
N ASN A 24 7.60 -25.02 40.51
CA ASN A 24 8.96 -25.04 41.01
C ASN A 24 9.60 -23.66 40.87
N SER A 25 10.85 -23.47 41.34
CA SER A 25 11.59 -22.21 41.28
C SER A 25 12.31 -21.98 39.93
N ALA A 26 12.17 -22.85 38.94
CA ALA A 26 12.81 -22.66 37.65
C ALA A 26 12.21 -21.45 36.89
N LEU A 27 13.02 -20.68 36.19
CA LEU A 27 12.63 -19.50 35.42
C LEU A 27 11.52 -19.83 34.45
N SER A 28 11.56 -20.98 33.77
CA SER A 28 10.53 -21.45 32.86
C SER A 28 9.17 -21.62 33.55
N SER A 29 9.15 -22.12 34.80
CA SER A 29 7.93 -22.28 35.58
C SER A 29 7.34 -20.91 35.97
N ILE A 30 8.21 -19.96 36.34
CA ILE A 30 7.82 -18.57 36.67
C ILE A 30 7.23 -17.90 35.44
N LEU A 31 7.91 -17.97 34.29
CA LEU A 31 7.42 -17.38 33.03
C LEU A 31 6.11 -17.99 32.57
N ALA A 32 5.93 -19.32 32.71
CA ALA A 32 4.68 -20.00 32.36
C ALA A 32 3.54 -19.51 33.26
N ALA A 33 3.74 -19.44 34.56
CA ALA A 33 2.74 -18.95 35.51
C ALA A 33 2.32 -17.49 35.23
N PHE A 34 3.30 -16.61 34.93
CA PHE A 34 2.99 -15.25 34.50
C PHE A 34 2.21 -15.19 33.18
N ALA A 35 2.55 -16.03 32.20
CA ALA A 35 1.84 -16.09 30.93
C ALA A 35 0.38 -16.53 31.10
N GLU A 36 0.11 -17.46 32.00
CA GLU A 36 -1.25 -17.91 32.35
C GLU A 36 -2.04 -16.83 33.09
N LEU A 37 -1.41 -16.07 33.95
CA LEU A 37 -2.03 -15.01 34.73
C LEU A 37 -2.30 -13.75 33.92
N LEU A 38 -1.48 -13.48 32.91
CA LEU A 38 -1.51 -12.24 32.14
C LEU A 38 -2.89 -11.84 31.56
N PRO A 39 -3.73 -12.76 31.03
CA PRO A 39 -5.08 -12.40 30.56
C PRO A 39 -5.96 -11.85 31.70
N GLN A 40 -5.85 -12.39 32.91
CA GLN A 40 -6.63 -11.93 34.07
C GLN A 40 -6.14 -10.56 34.54
N VAL A 41 -4.82 -10.38 34.64
CA VAL A 41 -4.19 -9.08 35.00
C VAL A 41 -4.63 -8.00 34.00
N LEU A 42 -4.56 -8.28 32.72
CA LEU A 42 -4.99 -7.35 31.66
C LEU A 42 -6.49 -7.04 31.75
N THR A 43 -7.32 -8.05 32.01
CA THR A 43 -8.77 -7.86 32.15
C THR A 43 -9.08 -6.92 33.31
N ASP A 44 -8.48 -7.14 34.49
CA ASP A 44 -8.70 -6.32 35.65
C ASP A 44 -8.17 -4.90 35.46
N PHE A 45 -6.95 -4.77 34.91
CA PHE A 45 -6.37 -3.50 34.52
C PHE A 45 -7.31 -2.70 33.60
N PHE A 46 -7.73 -3.28 32.48
CA PHE A 46 -8.61 -2.60 31.54
C PHE A 46 -9.95 -2.25 32.14
N GLN A 47 -10.52 -3.12 32.96
CA GLN A 47 -11.80 -2.84 33.63
C GLN A 47 -11.68 -1.61 34.56
N LYS A 48 -10.62 -1.54 35.31
CA LYS A 48 -10.37 -0.42 36.22
C LYS A 48 -10.11 0.88 35.46
N VAL A 49 -9.29 0.84 34.42
CA VAL A 49 -9.01 1.98 33.53
C VAL A 49 -10.31 2.47 32.88
N LEU A 50 -11.13 1.59 32.36
CA LEU A 50 -12.41 1.95 31.74
C LEU A 50 -13.39 2.60 32.71
N ILE A 51 -13.47 2.11 33.95
CA ILE A 51 -14.32 2.70 35.00
C ILE A 51 -13.83 4.12 35.28
N GLY A 52 -12.52 4.32 35.50
CA GLY A 52 -11.94 5.64 35.79
C GLY A 52 -12.16 6.62 34.63
N PHE A 53 -11.93 6.21 33.39
CA PHE A 53 -12.24 7.04 32.23
C PHE A 53 -13.73 7.32 32.07
N GLY A 54 -14.59 6.33 32.33
CA GLY A 54 -16.03 6.51 32.30
C GLY A 54 -16.50 7.55 33.33
N GLU A 55 -15.99 7.49 34.54
CA GLU A 55 -16.30 8.45 35.63
C GLU A 55 -15.83 9.86 35.28
N HIS A 56 -14.57 9.98 34.81
CA HIS A 56 -14.04 11.25 34.33
C HIS A 56 -14.89 11.83 33.18
N ALA A 57 -15.18 11.01 32.16
CA ALA A 57 -16.00 11.44 31.02
C ALA A 57 -17.40 11.90 31.44
N MET A 58 -18.00 11.26 32.45
CA MET A 58 -19.30 11.66 33.01
C MET A 58 -19.25 12.92 33.87
N ALA A 59 -18.10 13.26 34.43
CA ALA A 59 -17.90 14.50 35.19
C ALA A 59 -17.74 15.74 34.30
N LEU A 60 -17.28 15.59 33.05
CA LEU A 60 -17.10 16.69 32.11
C LEU A 60 -18.45 17.35 31.75
N LYS A 61 -18.48 18.68 31.56
CA LYS A 61 -19.67 19.40 31.06
C LYS A 61 -20.04 18.87 29.65
N LYS A 62 -19.11 18.89 28.73
CA LYS A 62 -19.25 18.28 27.39
C LYS A 62 -18.61 16.90 27.40
N LYS A 63 -19.40 15.86 27.10
CA LYS A 63 -18.90 14.48 27.11
C LYS A 63 -18.07 14.20 25.86
N PRO A 64 -17.06 13.30 25.93
CA PRO A 64 -16.25 12.90 24.76
C PRO A 64 -17.01 11.91 23.84
N PHE A 65 -18.32 11.84 23.97
CA PHE A 65 -19.19 11.00 23.15
C PHE A 65 -20.56 11.65 22.94
N THR A 66 -21.18 11.36 21.81
CA THR A 66 -22.48 11.89 21.41
C THR A 66 -23.53 10.78 21.37
N CYS A 67 -24.76 11.14 21.66
CA CYS A 67 -25.91 10.25 21.52
C CYS A 67 -26.19 10.01 20.02
N GLY A 68 -26.18 8.74 19.60
CA GLY A 68 -26.50 8.38 18.20
C GLY A 68 -27.96 8.61 17.81
N GLY A 69 -28.87 8.85 18.78
CA GLY A 69 -30.27 9.10 18.50
C GLY A 69 -30.65 10.59 18.33
N CYS A 70 -30.02 11.49 19.10
CA CYS A 70 -30.39 12.91 19.08
C CYS A 70 -29.21 13.88 19.07
N GLY A 71 -27.96 13.40 18.88
CA GLY A 71 -26.76 14.24 18.85
C GLY A 71 -26.36 14.90 20.18
N ASN A 72 -27.10 14.65 21.28
CA ASN A 72 -26.79 15.22 22.60
C ASN A 72 -25.39 14.73 23.07
N ASP A 73 -24.60 15.64 23.63
CA ASP A 73 -23.24 15.36 24.13
C ASP A 73 -23.05 15.80 25.61
N ASN A 74 -24.11 16.27 26.27
CA ASN A 74 -24.02 16.87 27.60
C ASN A 74 -24.77 16.08 28.69
N ASP A 75 -25.98 15.64 28.40
CA ASP A 75 -26.96 15.23 29.40
C ASP A 75 -27.19 13.73 29.40
N PHE A 76 -26.40 13.04 30.23
CA PHE A 76 -26.43 11.58 30.38
C PHE A 76 -26.51 11.21 31.86
N THR A 77 -27.09 10.06 32.14
CA THR A 77 -27.09 9.43 33.47
C THR A 77 -26.58 7.98 33.36
N TRP A 78 -25.97 7.49 34.43
CA TRP A 78 -25.55 6.09 34.48
C TRP A 78 -26.76 5.16 34.43
N LYS A 79 -26.69 4.21 33.51
CA LYS A 79 -27.57 3.05 33.49
C LYS A 79 -26.99 1.92 34.33
N THR A 80 -25.72 1.59 34.09
CA THR A 80 -24.97 0.62 34.89
C THR A 80 -23.48 0.80 34.71
N ARG A 81 -22.72 0.57 35.79
CA ARG A 81 -21.24 0.50 35.79
C ARG A 81 -20.75 -0.96 35.72
N HIS A 82 -21.63 -1.93 35.99
CA HIS A 82 -21.35 -3.36 36.02
C HIS A 82 -22.36 -4.12 35.15
N GLY A 83 -22.40 -3.77 33.86
CA GLY A 83 -23.25 -4.43 32.88
C GLY A 83 -22.73 -5.81 32.50
N LYS A 84 -23.45 -6.47 31.60
CA LYS A 84 -23.07 -7.78 31.06
C LYS A 84 -21.62 -7.81 30.59
N LYS A 85 -20.87 -8.81 30.99
CA LYS A 85 -19.53 -9.08 30.49
C LYS A 85 -19.56 -9.35 28.99
N THR A 86 -18.64 -8.76 28.27
CA THR A 86 -18.49 -8.94 26.82
C THR A 86 -17.04 -9.21 26.51
N LYS A 87 -16.80 -10.26 25.72
CA LYS A 87 -15.48 -10.61 25.22
C LYS A 87 -15.08 -9.62 24.13
N ILE A 88 -14.01 -8.87 24.37
CA ILE A 88 -13.49 -7.82 23.50
C ILE A 88 -12.01 -8.08 23.26
N HIS A 89 -11.53 -7.81 22.04
CA HIS A 89 -10.13 -7.87 21.72
C HIS A 89 -9.47 -6.55 22.13
N ALA A 90 -8.58 -6.58 23.11
CA ALA A 90 -7.83 -5.41 23.57
C ALA A 90 -6.36 -5.79 23.78
N PHE A 91 -5.43 -4.90 23.43
CA PHE A 91 -4.00 -5.11 23.56
C PHE A 91 -3.52 -6.49 23.10
N TYR A 92 -3.94 -6.87 21.89
CA TYR A 92 -3.57 -8.14 21.28
C TYR A 92 -4.09 -9.42 21.96
N ARG A 93 -5.05 -9.29 22.90
CA ARG A 93 -5.66 -10.43 23.58
C ARG A 93 -7.17 -10.26 23.71
N TRP A 94 -7.86 -11.38 23.88
CA TRP A 94 -9.27 -11.39 24.26
C TRP A 94 -9.40 -11.18 25.76
N VAL A 95 -10.12 -10.14 26.15
CA VAL A 95 -10.47 -9.83 27.55
C VAL A 95 -11.98 -9.79 27.74
N GLU A 96 -12.46 -10.14 28.91
CA GLU A 96 -13.88 -10.05 29.25
C GLU A 96 -14.12 -8.81 30.11
N LEU A 97 -14.74 -7.79 29.52
CA LEU A 97 -14.98 -6.51 30.16
C LEU A 97 -16.48 -6.34 30.47
N GLN A 98 -16.77 -5.83 31.65
CA GLN A 98 -18.11 -5.37 32.01
C GLN A 98 -18.46 -4.11 31.22
N GLN A 99 -19.68 -4.06 30.69
CA GLN A 99 -20.13 -2.94 29.89
C GLN A 99 -20.54 -1.75 30.78
N LEU A 100 -19.89 -0.62 30.57
CA LEU A 100 -20.33 0.66 31.12
C LEU A 100 -21.40 1.24 30.21
N GLN A 101 -22.59 1.52 30.75
CA GLN A 101 -23.72 2.02 29.97
C GLN A 101 -24.32 3.27 30.60
N VAL A 102 -24.68 4.22 29.73
CA VAL A 102 -25.41 5.43 30.08
C VAL A 102 -26.72 5.54 29.30
N LEU A 103 -27.62 6.33 29.81
CA LEU A 103 -28.84 6.77 29.17
C LEU A 103 -28.74 8.25 28.82
N CYS A 104 -29.10 8.57 27.58
CA CYS A 104 -29.30 9.95 27.17
C CYS A 104 -30.60 10.47 27.82
N LYS A 105 -30.53 11.52 28.67
CA LYS A 105 -31.71 12.09 29.29
C LYS A 105 -32.67 12.75 28.31
N ARG A 106 -32.15 13.18 27.13
CA ARG A 106 -32.98 13.86 26.12
C ARG A 106 -33.87 12.90 25.34
N CYS A 107 -33.38 11.70 24.94
CA CYS A 107 -34.13 10.77 24.07
C CYS A 107 -34.23 9.33 24.62
N GLY A 108 -33.73 9.06 25.81
CA GLY A 108 -33.78 7.73 26.45
C GLY A 108 -32.86 6.66 25.76
N SER A 109 -32.11 7.02 24.76
CA SER A 109 -31.24 6.07 24.05
C SER A 109 -30.12 5.55 24.94
N LYS A 110 -29.86 4.24 24.84
CA LYS A 110 -28.80 3.55 25.58
C LYS A 110 -27.48 3.68 24.80
N LEU A 111 -26.40 4.04 25.50
CA LEU A 111 -25.06 4.14 24.94
C LEU A 111 -24.08 3.29 25.76
N SER A 112 -23.23 2.50 25.10
CA SER A 112 -22.13 1.80 25.75
C SER A 112 -20.87 2.68 25.72
N ILE A 113 -20.46 3.20 26.87
CA ILE A 113 -19.21 3.98 27.01
C ILE A 113 -18.01 3.07 26.71
N THR A 114 -18.00 1.83 27.19
CA THR A 114 -16.93 0.86 26.92
C THR A 114 -16.58 0.77 25.44
N ARG A 115 -17.60 0.64 24.59
CA ARG A 115 -17.40 0.56 23.13
C ARG A 115 -16.85 1.87 22.53
N LYS A 116 -17.37 3.00 23.01
CA LYS A 116 -16.93 4.33 22.53
C LYS A 116 -15.49 4.62 22.91
N LEU A 117 -15.10 4.35 24.15
CA LEU A 117 -13.72 4.55 24.63
C LEU A 117 -12.72 3.63 23.94
N LEU A 118 -13.11 2.42 23.59
CA LEU A 118 -12.26 1.45 22.89
C LEU A 118 -12.33 1.58 21.34
N GLY A 119 -13.06 2.55 20.81
CA GLY A 119 -13.19 2.71 19.36
C GLY A 119 -13.84 1.50 18.67
N ILE A 120 -14.77 0.80 19.36
CA ILE A 120 -15.41 -0.41 18.85
C ILE A 120 -16.76 -0.08 18.21
N GLU A 121 -16.89 -0.36 16.93
CA GLU A 121 -18.15 -0.19 16.20
C GLU A 121 -19.28 -1.06 16.79
N PRO A 122 -20.56 -0.67 16.61
CA PRO A 122 -21.69 -1.46 17.00
C PRO A 122 -21.60 -2.91 16.46
N LYS A 123 -21.94 -3.90 17.29
CA LYS A 123 -21.88 -5.33 16.97
C LYS A 123 -20.47 -5.92 16.71
N LYS A 124 -19.40 -5.09 16.70
CA LYS A 124 -18.02 -5.59 16.58
C LYS A 124 -17.42 -5.88 17.96
N ARG A 125 -16.31 -6.63 17.99
CA ARG A 125 -15.59 -7.00 19.23
C ARG A 125 -14.10 -6.62 19.16
N ILE A 126 -13.64 -6.14 18.01
CA ILE A 126 -12.25 -5.76 17.74
C ILE A 126 -12.22 -4.26 17.49
N PRO A 127 -11.36 -3.48 18.20
CA PRO A 127 -11.14 -2.07 17.94
C PRO A 127 -10.67 -1.81 16.51
N ALA A 128 -10.98 -0.63 15.97
CA ALA A 128 -10.61 -0.27 14.60
C ALA A 128 -9.09 -0.30 14.38
N GLU A 129 -8.31 0.16 15.37
CA GLU A 129 -6.85 0.12 15.32
C GLU A 129 -6.30 -1.31 15.19
N ILE A 130 -6.78 -2.22 16.06
CA ILE A 130 -6.38 -3.64 15.99
C ILE A 130 -6.79 -4.25 14.64
N TYR A 131 -7.95 -3.84 14.12
CA TYR A 131 -8.44 -4.31 12.83
C TYR A 131 -7.53 -3.88 11.69
N ARG A 132 -6.98 -2.66 11.71
CA ARG A 132 -5.98 -2.19 10.74
C ARG A 132 -4.67 -3.00 10.82
N LYS A 133 -4.18 -3.27 12.04
CA LYS A 133 -2.99 -4.11 12.27
C LYS A 133 -3.17 -5.53 11.73
N LEU A 134 -4.35 -6.12 11.93
CA LEU A 134 -4.69 -7.41 11.32
C LEU A 134 -4.74 -7.33 9.79
N GLY A 135 -5.27 -6.24 9.24
CA GLY A 135 -5.26 -5.97 7.80
C GLY A 135 -3.85 -5.90 7.24
N LEU A 136 -2.95 -5.16 7.92
CA LEU A 136 -1.55 -5.09 7.56
C LEU A 136 -0.89 -6.48 7.62
N LEU A 137 -1.04 -7.21 8.73
CA LEU A 137 -0.48 -8.56 8.88
C LEU A 137 -0.95 -9.50 7.75
N GLY A 138 -2.26 -9.48 7.41
CA GLY A 138 -2.82 -10.25 6.31
C GLY A 138 -2.32 -9.83 4.92
N SER A 139 -1.83 -8.58 4.78
CA SER A 139 -1.20 -8.11 3.54
C SER A 139 0.26 -8.55 3.42
N LEU A 140 0.95 -8.71 4.55
CA LEU A 140 2.37 -9.10 4.59
C LEU A 140 2.58 -10.59 4.39
N THR A 141 1.64 -11.44 4.83
CA THR A 141 1.73 -12.90 4.73
C THR A 141 0.38 -13.54 4.34
N THR A 142 0.32 -14.88 4.24
CA THR A 142 -0.96 -15.56 3.98
C THR A 142 -1.85 -15.50 5.23
N TYR A 143 -3.17 -15.51 5.03
CA TYR A 143 -4.13 -15.41 6.15
C TYR A 143 -3.98 -16.54 7.17
N ARG A 144 -3.62 -17.76 6.72
CA ARG A 144 -3.35 -18.90 7.61
C ARG A 144 -2.06 -18.71 8.43
N VAL A 145 -1.03 -18.14 7.82
CA VAL A 145 0.23 -17.82 8.53
C VAL A 145 -0.01 -16.65 9.49
N ALA A 146 -0.75 -15.62 9.06
CA ALA A 146 -1.13 -14.50 9.92
C ALA A 146 -1.94 -14.97 11.15
N GLU A 147 -2.86 -15.92 10.98
CA GLU A 147 -3.61 -16.57 12.08
C GLU A 147 -2.67 -17.26 13.07
N LYS A 148 -1.70 -18.06 12.57
CA LYS A 148 -0.71 -18.73 13.41
C LYS A 148 0.19 -17.74 14.16
N ILE A 149 0.72 -16.74 13.45
CA ILE A 149 1.53 -15.67 14.06
C ILE A 149 0.70 -14.94 15.13
N GLY A 150 -0.53 -14.57 14.81
CA GLY A 150 -1.44 -13.95 15.78
C GLY A 150 -1.65 -14.82 17.03
N GLY A 151 -1.83 -16.14 16.86
CA GLY A 151 -1.94 -17.10 17.96
C GLY A 151 -0.71 -17.12 18.86
N MET A 152 0.51 -17.08 18.29
CA MET A 152 1.77 -17.05 19.06
C MET A 152 1.89 -15.80 19.94
N PHE A 153 1.35 -14.66 19.47
CA PHE A 153 1.33 -13.39 20.23
C PHE A 153 0.04 -13.18 21.04
N GLY A 154 -0.83 -14.18 21.13
CA GLY A 154 -2.08 -14.11 21.89
C GLY A 154 -3.22 -13.39 21.18
N TRP A 155 -3.11 -13.09 19.91
CA TRP A 155 -4.16 -12.40 19.12
C TRP A 155 -5.32 -13.30 18.69
N ALA A 156 -5.21 -14.59 18.82
CA ALA A 156 -6.24 -15.64 18.61
C ALA A 156 -7.46 -15.22 17.76
N VAL A 157 -7.19 -14.74 16.55
CA VAL A 157 -8.21 -14.38 15.55
C VAL A 157 -8.14 -15.36 14.38
N ASP A 158 -9.28 -15.78 13.87
CA ASP A 158 -9.33 -16.67 12.74
C ASP A 158 -8.98 -15.97 11.40
N LYS A 159 -8.60 -16.79 10.42
CA LYS A 159 -8.21 -16.33 9.08
C LYS A 159 -9.29 -15.50 8.37
N MET A 160 -10.59 -15.73 8.66
CA MET A 160 -11.69 -14.98 8.05
C MET A 160 -11.81 -13.58 8.65
N THR A 161 -11.52 -13.45 9.94
CA THR A 161 -11.41 -12.13 10.60
C THR A 161 -10.27 -11.33 9.99
N ILE A 162 -9.10 -11.95 9.73
CA ILE A 162 -7.96 -11.30 9.07
C ILE A 162 -8.32 -10.93 7.62
N TRP A 163 -8.97 -11.83 6.89
CA TRP A 163 -9.46 -11.52 5.54
C TRP A 163 -10.41 -10.31 5.54
N SER A 164 -11.38 -10.30 6.44
CA SER A 164 -12.33 -9.18 6.59
C SER A 164 -11.61 -7.88 6.96
N ALA A 165 -10.59 -7.96 7.80
CA ALA A 165 -9.76 -6.82 8.17
C ALA A 165 -9.02 -6.26 6.93
N VAL A 166 -8.47 -7.12 6.08
CA VAL A 166 -7.85 -6.70 4.81
C VAL A 166 -8.85 -5.97 3.91
N GLN A 167 -10.07 -6.49 3.74
CA GLN A 167 -11.07 -5.84 2.90
C GLN A 167 -11.41 -4.43 3.41
N LYS A 168 -11.66 -4.30 4.72
CA LYS A 168 -12.00 -3.02 5.35
C LYS A 168 -10.84 -2.04 5.29
N THR A 169 -9.64 -2.44 5.70
CA THR A 169 -8.45 -1.57 5.69
C THR A 169 -8.13 -1.07 4.29
N ALA A 170 -8.23 -1.94 3.27
CA ALA A 170 -7.97 -1.54 1.89
C ALA A 170 -8.97 -0.51 1.36
N SER A 171 -10.23 -0.53 1.84
CA SER A 171 -11.24 0.46 1.43
C SER A 171 -10.98 1.87 1.97
N GLU A 172 -10.15 2.01 3.01
CA GLU A 172 -9.73 3.28 3.59
C GLU A 172 -8.52 3.90 2.86
N ILE A 173 -7.87 3.14 1.96
CA ILE A 173 -6.67 3.58 1.25
C ILE A 173 -7.06 4.07 -0.15
N ASP A 174 -6.64 5.28 -0.49
CA ASP A 174 -6.73 5.84 -1.85
C ASP A 174 -5.36 6.29 -2.34
N PHE A 175 -5.08 6.01 -3.62
CA PHE A 175 -3.85 6.41 -4.28
C PHE A 175 -4.14 7.53 -5.28
N LYS A 176 -3.40 8.63 -5.12
CA LYS A 176 -3.46 9.79 -6.03
C LYS A 176 -2.12 10.51 -6.06
N LEU A 177 -1.87 11.28 -7.09
CA LEU A 177 -0.75 12.20 -7.15
C LEU A 177 -0.81 13.23 -6.02
N ASP A 178 0.36 13.70 -5.63
CA ASP A 178 0.50 14.81 -4.70
C ASP A 178 1.14 16.00 -5.43
N GLY A 179 0.42 17.11 -5.54
CA GLY A 179 0.88 18.33 -6.19
C GLY A 179 2.09 18.98 -5.51
N LYS A 180 2.40 18.60 -4.28
CA LYS A 180 3.57 19.08 -3.53
C LYS A 180 4.85 18.34 -3.88
N GLU A 181 4.75 17.15 -4.47
CA GLU A 181 5.88 16.30 -4.85
C GLU A 181 6.38 16.60 -6.26
N LEU A 182 7.39 15.86 -6.75
CA LEU A 182 7.97 16.09 -8.06
C LEU A 182 6.97 15.76 -9.18
N PRO A 183 6.91 16.57 -10.27
CA PRO A 183 6.11 16.28 -11.45
C PRO A 183 6.76 15.20 -12.31
N GLN A 184 7.05 14.06 -11.72
CA GLN A 184 7.76 12.94 -12.32
C GLN A 184 7.31 11.62 -11.73
N GLY A 185 7.18 10.59 -12.57
CA GLY A 185 6.79 9.25 -12.12
C GLY A 185 7.07 8.18 -13.15
N GLU A 186 6.76 6.95 -12.77
CA GLU A 186 6.90 5.76 -13.60
C GLU A 186 5.58 4.98 -13.59
N ALA A 187 5.23 4.38 -14.71
CA ALA A 187 4.09 3.50 -14.83
C ALA A 187 4.51 2.18 -15.47
N ASP A 188 4.04 1.07 -14.92
CA ASP A 188 4.36 -0.27 -15.39
C ASP A 188 3.30 -1.27 -14.91
N GLY A 189 3.23 -2.44 -15.55
CA GLY A 189 2.30 -3.50 -15.23
C GLY A 189 2.97 -4.86 -15.05
N THR A 190 2.36 -5.73 -14.24
CA THR A 190 2.82 -7.10 -14.06
C THR A 190 1.66 -8.08 -14.12
N GLY A 191 1.86 -9.21 -14.83
CA GLY A 191 0.87 -10.26 -14.94
C GLY A 191 0.53 -10.89 -13.60
N ILE A 192 -0.76 -11.06 -13.29
CA ILE A 192 -1.24 -11.63 -12.05
C ILE A 192 -2.16 -12.84 -12.28
N GLY A 193 -1.96 -13.90 -11.48
CA GLY A 193 -2.78 -15.11 -11.50
C GLY A 193 -4.13 -14.90 -10.83
N ILE A 194 -5.20 -14.79 -11.61
CA ILE A 194 -6.58 -14.65 -11.11
C ILE A 194 -7.33 -15.98 -11.29
N LYS A 195 -8.13 -16.35 -10.28
CA LYS A 195 -8.99 -17.54 -10.33
C LYS A 195 -9.99 -17.45 -11.49
N GLY A 196 -10.12 -18.54 -12.24
CA GLY A 196 -11.06 -18.62 -13.35
C GLY A 196 -10.63 -17.87 -14.62
N ILE A 197 -9.43 -17.29 -14.66
CA ILE A 197 -8.89 -16.59 -15.83
C ILE A 197 -7.58 -17.27 -16.25
N ALA A 198 -7.34 -17.37 -17.54
CA ALA A 198 -6.10 -17.88 -18.09
C ALA A 198 -4.89 -17.06 -17.59
N LYS A 199 -3.74 -17.71 -17.47
CA LYS A 199 -2.54 -17.22 -16.74
C LYS A 199 -2.04 -15.80 -17.12
N ARG A 200 -2.46 -15.26 -18.25
CA ARG A 200 -2.07 -13.93 -18.77
C ARG A 200 -3.27 -12.98 -18.98
N GLY A 201 -4.45 -13.28 -18.42
CA GLY A 201 -5.65 -12.51 -18.71
C GLY A 201 -5.80 -11.21 -17.93
N LYS A 202 -5.01 -11.00 -16.87
CA LYS A 202 -5.08 -9.79 -16.03
C LYS A 202 -3.69 -9.30 -15.66
N GLU A 203 -3.59 -7.99 -15.55
CA GLU A 203 -2.39 -7.27 -15.18
C GLU A 203 -2.66 -6.37 -13.98
N LEU A 204 -1.75 -6.38 -13.02
CA LEU A 204 -1.70 -5.42 -11.94
C LEU A 204 -0.87 -4.22 -12.40
N LYS A 205 -1.50 -3.07 -12.45
CA LYS A 205 -0.96 -1.81 -12.95
C LYS A 205 -0.58 -0.92 -11.78
N VAL A 206 0.63 -0.37 -11.81
CA VAL A 206 1.16 0.51 -10.78
C VAL A 206 1.65 1.81 -11.40
N PHE A 207 1.26 2.91 -10.79
CA PHE A 207 1.80 4.22 -11.09
C PHE A 207 2.44 4.80 -9.83
N ILE A 208 3.68 5.25 -9.94
CA ILE A 208 4.43 5.85 -8.84
C ILE A 208 4.82 7.29 -9.17
N GLN A 209 4.94 8.11 -8.13
CA GLN A 209 5.44 9.49 -8.19
C GLN A 209 6.73 9.61 -7.37
N TYR A 210 7.67 10.40 -7.86
CA TYR A 210 8.92 10.69 -7.16
C TYR A 210 8.70 11.73 -6.07
N LYS A 211 9.29 11.50 -4.89
CA LYS A 211 9.26 12.44 -3.76
C LYS A 211 10.41 13.44 -3.86
N LYS A 212 10.19 14.69 -3.44
CA LYS A 212 11.23 15.73 -3.36
C LYS A 212 12.39 15.34 -2.44
N GLY A 213 12.07 14.69 -1.32
CA GLY A 213 13.07 14.19 -0.37
C GLY A 213 13.72 12.85 -0.74
N GLY A 214 13.54 12.40 -1.99
CA GLY A 214 14.00 11.08 -2.44
C GLY A 214 12.97 9.96 -2.22
N GLY A 215 13.20 8.84 -2.89
CA GLY A 215 12.24 7.73 -2.88
C GLY A 215 11.02 7.95 -3.77
N VAL A 216 9.99 7.14 -3.56
CA VAL A 216 8.75 7.18 -4.34
C VAL A 216 7.52 7.04 -3.43
N ARG A 217 6.37 7.42 -3.97
CA ARG A 217 5.05 7.08 -3.44
C ARG A 217 4.23 6.39 -4.52
N VAL A 218 3.32 5.53 -4.15
CA VAL A 218 2.34 4.97 -5.07
C VAL A 218 1.22 5.98 -5.27
N ALA A 219 0.96 6.32 -6.51
CA ALA A 219 -0.05 7.30 -6.92
C ALA A 219 -1.22 6.67 -7.69
N GLY A 220 -1.10 5.40 -8.06
CA GLY A 220 -2.16 4.64 -8.71
C GLY A 220 -1.92 3.14 -8.64
N LEU A 221 -3.00 2.39 -8.47
CA LEU A 221 -3.01 0.94 -8.48
C LEU A 221 -4.36 0.43 -8.99
N ASP A 222 -4.33 -0.48 -9.96
CA ASP A 222 -5.54 -1.18 -10.40
C ASP A 222 -5.19 -2.57 -10.96
N ILE A 223 -6.21 -3.41 -11.14
CA ILE A 223 -6.11 -4.69 -11.84
C ILE A 223 -7.06 -4.62 -13.05
N GLY A 224 -6.48 -4.75 -14.24
CA GLY A 224 -7.22 -4.66 -15.49
C GLY A 224 -6.76 -5.67 -16.52
N ASN A 225 -7.34 -5.58 -17.73
CA ASN A 225 -6.83 -6.29 -18.91
C ASN A 225 -5.50 -5.67 -19.35
N TYR A 226 -4.70 -6.42 -20.11
CA TYR A 226 -3.43 -5.90 -20.65
C TYR A 226 -3.65 -4.63 -21.46
N ASN A 227 -4.60 -4.63 -22.38
CA ASN A 227 -4.94 -3.48 -23.20
C ASN A 227 -6.03 -2.65 -22.54
N GLY A 228 -5.68 -1.50 -21.98
CA GLY A 228 -6.64 -0.57 -21.38
C GLY A 228 -6.62 -0.55 -19.85
N ALA A 229 -7.64 0.08 -19.26
CA ALA A 229 -7.82 0.30 -17.81
C ALA A 229 -6.83 1.28 -17.14
N TRP A 230 -5.87 1.85 -17.82
CA TRP A 230 -5.05 2.95 -17.29
C TRP A 230 -5.86 4.23 -17.06
N ASN A 231 -6.90 4.47 -17.85
CA ASN A 231 -7.83 5.59 -17.67
C ASN A 231 -8.38 5.69 -16.25
N LYS A 232 -8.84 4.56 -15.71
CA LYS A 232 -9.40 4.48 -14.36
C LYS A 232 -8.34 4.75 -13.30
N LEU A 233 -7.13 4.21 -13.49
CA LEU A 233 -6.01 4.39 -12.58
C LEU A 233 -5.59 5.86 -12.48
N PHE A 234 -5.55 6.59 -13.60
CA PHE A 234 -5.17 7.99 -13.63
C PHE A 234 -6.30 8.95 -13.26
N GLN A 235 -7.55 8.52 -13.27
CA GLN A 235 -8.73 9.38 -13.11
C GLN A 235 -8.64 10.28 -11.85
N ASN A 236 -8.27 9.72 -10.71
CA ASN A 236 -8.14 10.46 -9.44
C ASN A 236 -6.96 11.45 -9.43
N SER A 237 -6.09 11.38 -10.43
CA SER A 237 -4.89 12.21 -10.53
C SER A 237 -4.96 13.30 -11.60
N ILE A 238 -5.99 13.31 -12.46
CA ILE A 238 -6.09 14.22 -13.61
C ILE A 238 -5.96 15.70 -13.20
N GLU A 239 -6.69 16.13 -12.18
CA GLU A 239 -6.67 17.52 -11.73
C GLU A 239 -5.30 17.90 -11.12
N VAL A 240 -4.64 16.96 -10.46
CA VAL A 240 -3.29 17.19 -9.93
C VAL A 240 -2.28 17.28 -11.07
N PHE A 241 -2.39 16.46 -12.12
CA PHE A 241 -1.57 16.60 -13.33
C PHE A 241 -1.67 17.99 -13.95
N LYS A 242 -2.90 18.52 -14.08
CA LYS A 242 -3.15 19.87 -14.64
C LYS A 242 -2.57 20.98 -13.76
N GLY A 243 -2.54 20.77 -12.44
CA GLY A 243 -2.02 21.74 -11.46
C GLY A 243 -0.51 21.89 -11.42
N PHE A 244 0.25 20.98 -12.04
CA PHE A 244 1.70 21.14 -12.09
C PHE A 244 2.12 22.29 -13.02
N ARG A 245 2.98 23.20 -12.53
CA ARG A 245 3.55 24.30 -13.34
C ARG A 245 4.43 23.78 -14.49
N ARG A 246 5.07 22.64 -14.31
CA ARG A 246 5.91 21.96 -15.32
C ARG A 246 5.18 20.74 -15.83
N ARG A 247 5.39 20.37 -17.10
CA ARG A 247 4.86 19.14 -17.66
C ARG A 247 5.37 17.94 -16.85
N PHE A 248 4.50 17.01 -16.59
CA PHE A 248 4.85 15.80 -15.85
C PHE A 248 5.70 14.87 -16.72
N LEU A 249 6.86 14.42 -16.22
CA LEU A 249 7.68 13.41 -16.88
C LEU A 249 7.16 12.03 -16.49
N LEU A 250 6.69 11.27 -17.47
CA LEU A 250 6.25 9.89 -17.29
C LEU A 250 7.22 8.93 -17.97
N VAL A 251 7.83 8.04 -17.19
CA VAL A 251 8.69 6.96 -17.69
C VAL A 251 7.87 5.69 -17.82
N THR A 252 7.89 5.07 -19.01
CA THR A 252 7.14 3.83 -19.30
C THR A 252 8.00 2.85 -20.12
N ASP A 253 7.60 1.60 -20.15
CA ASP A 253 8.18 0.58 -21.04
C ASP A 253 7.80 0.79 -22.52
N GLY A 254 6.80 1.65 -22.76
CA GLY A 254 6.28 1.97 -24.10
C GLY A 254 4.95 1.32 -24.42
N ASP A 255 4.27 0.74 -23.46
CA ASP A 255 2.88 0.34 -23.62
C ASP A 255 2.03 1.59 -23.97
N THR A 256 1.49 1.60 -25.19
CA THR A 256 0.67 2.71 -25.70
C THR A 256 -0.59 2.90 -24.88
N SER A 257 -1.13 1.85 -24.26
CA SER A 257 -2.32 1.92 -23.43
C SER A 257 -2.13 2.79 -22.18
N ILE A 258 -0.88 2.93 -21.68
CA ILE A 258 -0.54 3.87 -20.60
C ILE A 258 -0.77 5.32 -21.07
N LEU A 259 -0.29 5.63 -22.27
CA LEU A 259 -0.40 6.97 -22.85
C LEU A 259 -1.85 7.32 -23.21
N ASP A 260 -2.58 6.34 -23.77
CA ASP A 260 -4.02 6.50 -24.09
C ASP A 260 -4.85 6.84 -22.84
N GLY A 261 -4.44 6.37 -21.68
CA GLY A 261 -5.03 6.71 -20.39
C GLY A 261 -4.96 8.19 -20.03
N LEU A 262 -3.99 8.92 -20.58
CA LEU A 262 -3.72 10.34 -20.32
C LEU A 262 -3.93 11.23 -21.54
N LYS A 263 -4.06 10.64 -22.74
CA LYS A 263 -4.23 11.35 -24.02
C LYS A 263 -5.38 12.35 -23.92
N ASP A 264 -5.17 13.54 -24.49
CA ASP A 264 -6.11 14.66 -24.57
C ASP A 264 -6.58 15.22 -23.20
N LYS A 265 -6.16 14.63 -22.09
CA LYS A 265 -6.52 15.07 -20.73
C LYS A 265 -5.45 15.93 -20.07
N VAL A 266 -4.17 15.56 -20.30
CA VAL A 266 -3.02 16.21 -19.66
C VAL A 266 -1.82 16.28 -20.60
N LYS A 267 -1.02 17.34 -20.45
CA LYS A 267 0.25 17.50 -21.20
C LYS A 267 1.38 16.87 -20.42
N ILE A 268 1.87 15.72 -20.89
CA ILE A 268 2.99 14.99 -20.31
C ILE A 268 4.23 15.04 -21.21
N ILE A 269 5.36 14.74 -20.63
CA ILE A 269 6.62 14.44 -21.31
C ILE A 269 6.84 12.93 -21.14
N VAL A 270 7.02 12.19 -22.23
CA VAL A 270 7.24 10.75 -22.17
C VAL A 270 8.74 10.46 -22.26
N GLN A 271 9.21 9.53 -21.47
CA GLN A 271 10.50 8.88 -21.58
C GLN A 271 10.31 7.39 -21.72
N ARG A 272 10.80 6.83 -22.80
CA ARG A 272 10.87 5.38 -22.99
C ARG A 272 11.93 4.80 -22.03
N CYS A 273 11.60 3.75 -21.31
CA CYS A 273 12.55 3.10 -20.42
C CYS A 273 13.74 2.51 -21.20
N LEU A 274 14.93 3.06 -21.00
CA LEU A 274 16.13 2.62 -21.69
C LEU A 274 16.52 1.17 -21.37
N TRP A 275 16.11 0.65 -20.21
CA TRP A 275 16.36 -0.73 -19.86
C TRP A 275 15.47 -1.71 -20.66
N HIS A 276 14.19 -1.33 -20.88
CA HIS A 276 13.26 -2.18 -21.61
C HIS A 276 13.56 -2.28 -23.10
N ILE A 277 14.20 -1.27 -23.72
CA ILE A 277 14.46 -1.27 -25.15
C ILE A 277 15.25 -2.50 -25.64
N PRO A 278 16.46 -2.80 -25.12
CA PRO A 278 17.18 -4.00 -25.55
C PRO A 278 16.51 -5.29 -25.08
N HIS A 279 15.71 -5.25 -24.00
CA HIS A 279 14.98 -6.41 -23.52
C HIS A 279 13.80 -6.76 -24.43
N GLN A 280 13.02 -5.78 -24.84
CA GLN A 280 11.90 -5.97 -25.77
C GLN A 280 12.37 -6.29 -27.18
N ALA A 281 13.53 -5.74 -27.59
CA ALA A 281 14.15 -6.06 -28.86
C ALA A 281 14.42 -7.56 -29.01
N LYS A 282 14.78 -8.26 -27.94
CA LYS A 282 14.95 -9.73 -27.95
C LYS A 282 13.68 -10.47 -28.35
N TYR A 283 12.52 -9.95 -27.92
CA TYR A 283 11.23 -10.55 -28.23
C TYR A 283 10.79 -10.25 -29.66
N VAL A 284 10.93 -9.01 -30.15
CA VAL A 284 10.56 -8.65 -31.52
C VAL A 284 11.48 -9.30 -32.55
N LEU A 285 12.78 -9.45 -32.24
CA LEU A 285 13.70 -10.24 -33.06
C LEU A 285 13.28 -11.72 -33.18
N TRP A 286 12.80 -12.31 -32.08
CA TRP A 286 12.23 -13.66 -32.11
C TRP A 286 10.98 -13.72 -32.99
N GLN A 287 10.11 -12.70 -32.97
CA GLN A 287 8.95 -12.60 -33.87
C GLN A 287 9.37 -12.48 -35.34
N ASP A 288 10.49 -11.83 -35.62
CA ASP A 288 11.10 -11.75 -36.96
C ASP A 288 11.85 -13.04 -37.37
N GLY A 289 11.79 -14.10 -36.54
CA GLY A 289 12.43 -15.40 -36.82
C GLY A 289 13.93 -15.45 -36.50
N VAL A 290 14.50 -14.42 -35.88
CA VAL A 290 15.92 -14.37 -35.53
C VAL A 290 16.22 -15.33 -34.36
N LYS A 291 17.16 -16.27 -34.61
CA LYS A 291 17.53 -17.27 -33.61
C LYS A 291 18.25 -16.60 -32.40
N HIS A 292 17.80 -16.93 -31.19
CA HIS A 292 18.45 -16.45 -29.96
C HIS A 292 19.96 -16.76 -29.95
N LYS A 293 20.75 -15.74 -29.64
CA LYS A 293 22.22 -15.77 -29.63
C LYS A 293 22.88 -16.02 -31.02
N SER A 294 22.17 -15.87 -32.12
CA SER A 294 22.82 -15.79 -33.43
C SER A 294 23.68 -14.52 -33.57
N ALA A 295 24.51 -14.43 -34.58
CA ALA A 295 25.32 -13.25 -34.83
C ALA A 295 24.47 -11.99 -35.00
N GLU A 296 23.37 -12.09 -35.77
CA GLU A 296 22.41 -11.00 -35.97
C GLU A 296 21.74 -10.57 -34.67
N TRP A 297 21.30 -11.54 -33.86
CA TRP A 297 20.70 -11.27 -32.57
C TRP A 297 21.69 -10.56 -31.64
N LEU A 298 22.95 -11.06 -31.57
CA LEU A 298 24.00 -10.45 -30.75
C LEU A 298 24.31 -9.03 -31.23
N HIS A 299 24.43 -8.83 -32.54
CA HIS A 299 24.68 -7.52 -33.14
C HIS A 299 23.60 -6.50 -32.70
N VAL A 300 22.34 -6.77 -32.98
CA VAL A 300 21.25 -5.82 -32.67
C VAL A 300 21.13 -5.57 -31.16
N VAL A 301 21.16 -6.62 -30.34
CA VAL A 301 20.99 -6.47 -28.90
C VAL A 301 22.16 -5.76 -28.24
N SER A 302 23.41 -6.06 -28.64
CA SER A 302 24.58 -5.37 -28.08
C SER A 302 24.63 -3.90 -28.48
N GLU A 303 24.33 -3.58 -29.73
CA GLU A 303 24.23 -2.19 -30.18
C GLU A 303 23.17 -1.41 -29.40
N LEU A 304 21.98 -1.99 -29.21
CA LEU A 304 20.93 -1.35 -28.40
C LEU A 304 21.32 -1.20 -26.93
N MET A 305 22.03 -2.17 -26.35
CA MET A 305 22.57 -2.02 -24.99
C MET A 305 23.54 -0.83 -24.89
N GLU A 306 24.44 -0.68 -25.84
CA GLU A 306 25.38 0.44 -25.90
C GLU A 306 24.68 1.78 -26.15
N ILE A 307 23.67 1.83 -27.03
CA ILE A 307 22.86 3.01 -27.28
C ILE A 307 22.14 3.44 -26.01
N CYS A 308 21.57 2.52 -25.26
CA CYS A 308 20.82 2.77 -24.03
C CYS A 308 21.70 3.01 -22.80
N ALA A 309 22.99 2.68 -22.85
CA ALA A 309 23.96 2.91 -21.79
C ALA A 309 24.36 4.39 -21.71
N ILE A 310 23.53 5.19 -21.04
CA ILE A 310 23.78 6.63 -20.83
C ILE A 310 24.35 6.84 -19.43
N ARG A 311 25.60 7.29 -19.34
CA ARG A 311 26.25 7.62 -18.07
C ARG A 311 25.75 8.98 -17.55
N PRO A 312 25.51 9.12 -16.23
CA PRO A 312 24.88 10.32 -15.65
C PRO A 312 25.79 11.53 -15.49
N PHE A 313 27.11 11.43 -15.81
CA PHE A 313 28.13 12.42 -15.40
C PHE A 313 28.54 13.39 -16.49
N VAL A 314 27.62 13.83 -17.34
CA VAL A 314 27.95 14.86 -18.34
C VAL A 314 27.31 16.18 -17.92
N ASP A 315 28.11 17.08 -17.40
CA ASP A 315 27.64 18.39 -16.91
C ASP A 315 27.48 19.44 -18.02
N CYS A 316 28.17 19.29 -19.15
CA CYS A 316 28.10 20.21 -20.25
C CYS A 316 26.98 19.88 -21.25
N GLN A 317 26.13 20.87 -21.54
CA GLN A 317 25.00 20.71 -22.49
C GLN A 317 25.48 20.29 -23.89
N LYS A 318 26.54 20.89 -24.42
CA LYS A 318 27.12 20.56 -25.74
C LYS A 318 27.59 19.10 -25.78
N THR A 319 28.13 18.56 -24.70
CA THR A 319 28.57 17.18 -24.60
C THR A 319 27.38 16.22 -24.59
N ILE A 320 26.30 16.58 -23.89
CA ILE A 320 25.04 15.83 -23.89
C ILE A 320 24.47 15.77 -25.30
N GLU A 321 24.36 16.89 -25.99
CA GLU A 321 23.83 16.99 -27.35
C GLU A 321 24.64 16.12 -28.33
N LYS A 322 25.96 16.23 -28.31
CA LYS A 322 26.84 15.40 -29.16
C LYS A 322 26.70 13.91 -28.85
N MET A 323 26.60 13.55 -27.57
CA MET A 323 26.39 12.17 -27.17
C MET A 323 25.04 11.64 -27.67
N ILE A 324 23.97 12.40 -27.52
CA ILE A 324 22.65 12.01 -27.99
C ILE A 324 22.62 11.90 -29.51
N GLU A 325 23.21 12.83 -30.22
CA GLU A 325 23.33 12.81 -31.67
C GLU A 325 24.05 11.54 -32.15
N SER A 326 25.18 11.20 -31.52
CA SER A 326 25.90 9.95 -31.80
C SER A 326 25.05 8.72 -31.54
N LYS A 327 24.30 8.70 -30.41
CA LYS A 327 23.40 7.59 -30.07
C LYS A 327 22.23 7.47 -31.06
N ARG A 328 21.66 8.60 -31.51
CA ARG A 328 20.62 8.63 -32.54
C ARG A 328 21.14 8.09 -33.88
N LYS A 329 22.33 8.50 -34.28
CA LYS A 329 22.95 7.97 -35.53
C LYS A 329 23.11 6.46 -35.46
N ARG A 330 23.67 5.95 -34.37
CA ARG A 330 23.79 4.48 -34.19
C ARG A 330 22.43 3.77 -34.18
N LEU A 331 21.39 4.39 -33.60
CA LEU A 331 20.04 3.83 -33.64
C LEU A 331 19.51 3.72 -35.07
N GLU A 332 19.71 4.75 -35.90
CA GLU A 332 19.32 4.71 -37.32
C GLU A 332 20.10 3.62 -38.09
N GLU A 333 21.38 3.39 -37.77
CA GLU A 333 22.18 2.31 -38.34
C GLU A 333 21.59 0.93 -37.97
N VAL A 334 21.18 0.73 -36.70
CA VAL A 334 20.51 -0.52 -36.27
C VAL A 334 19.16 -0.69 -36.94
N ILE A 335 18.35 0.37 -37.07
CA ILE A 335 17.06 0.32 -37.78
C ILE A 335 17.28 -0.01 -39.26
N GLY A 336 18.27 0.62 -39.89
CA GLY A 336 18.67 0.34 -41.27
C GLY A 336 19.06 -1.12 -41.48
N TYR A 337 19.91 -1.65 -40.60
CA TYR A 337 20.29 -3.07 -40.62
C TYR A 337 19.07 -3.99 -40.50
N CYS A 338 18.17 -3.71 -39.52
CA CYS A 338 16.95 -4.52 -39.35
C CYS A 338 16.06 -4.46 -40.61
N ARG A 339 15.97 -3.31 -41.27
CA ARG A 339 15.20 -3.12 -42.51
C ARG A 339 15.79 -3.91 -43.69
N GLU A 340 17.10 -3.86 -43.86
CA GLU A 340 17.81 -4.65 -44.89
C GLU A 340 17.64 -6.16 -44.69
N LYS A 341 17.58 -6.62 -43.45
CA LYS A 341 17.34 -8.02 -43.11
C LYS A 341 15.86 -8.43 -43.15
N GLY A 342 14.92 -7.50 -43.37
CA GLY A 342 13.49 -7.78 -43.38
C GLY A 342 12.86 -7.99 -42.01
N TYR A 343 13.49 -7.51 -40.92
CA TYR A 343 13.00 -7.65 -39.53
C TYR A 343 11.93 -6.59 -39.22
N THR A 344 10.73 -6.80 -39.72
CA THR A 344 9.63 -5.82 -39.70
C THR A 344 9.14 -5.48 -38.34
N HIS A 345 9.04 -6.46 -37.42
CA HIS A 345 8.64 -6.23 -36.02
C HIS A 345 9.67 -5.39 -35.27
N SER A 346 10.95 -5.67 -35.46
CA SER A 346 12.06 -4.93 -34.86
C SER A 346 12.13 -3.51 -35.38
N VAL A 347 11.97 -3.26 -36.67
CA VAL A 347 11.91 -1.92 -37.26
C VAL A 347 10.74 -1.13 -36.65
N SER A 348 9.54 -1.69 -36.69
CA SER A 348 8.35 -1.02 -36.15
C SER A 348 8.52 -0.66 -34.65
N TYR A 349 9.06 -1.56 -33.85
CA TYR A 349 9.31 -1.33 -32.43
C TYR A 349 10.31 -0.19 -32.20
N LEU A 350 11.45 -0.20 -32.91
CA LEU A 350 12.49 0.81 -32.73
C LEU A 350 12.07 2.19 -33.22
N GLU A 351 11.36 2.28 -34.35
CA GLU A 351 10.79 3.52 -34.88
C GLU A 351 9.78 4.12 -33.88
N ASN A 352 8.93 3.30 -33.28
CA ASN A 352 8.00 3.74 -32.24
C ASN A 352 8.70 4.19 -30.94
N ALA A 353 9.86 3.61 -30.62
CA ALA A 353 10.61 3.98 -29.42
C ALA A 353 11.45 5.26 -29.61
N ARG A 354 11.96 5.49 -30.83
CA ARG A 354 12.89 6.55 -31.21
C ARG A 354 12.55 7.96 -30.67
N PRO A 355 11.31 8.46 -30.76
CA PRO A 355 10.98 9.80 -30.31
C PRO A 355 11.22 10.04 -28.82
N ASP A 356 10.99 9.01 -27.99
CA ASP A 356 10.91 9.15 -26.53
C ASP A 356 12.13 8.58 -25.78
N MET A 357 13.15 8.05 -26.51
CA MET A 357 14.28 7.37 -25.88
C MET A 357 15.18 8.28 -25.05
N PHE A 358 15.40 9.51 -25.50
CA PHE A 358 16.39 10.40 -24.89
C PHE A 358 15.78 11.65 -24.22
N THR A 359 14.48 11.72 -24.13
CA THR A 359 13.75 12.89 -23.64
C THR A 359 14.20 13.37 -22.25
N ALA A 360 14.39 12.43 -21.31
CA ALA A 360 14.84 12.79 -19.97
C ALA A 360 16.29 13.31 -19.96
N VAL A 361 17.13 12.76 -20.82
CA VAL A 361 18.55 13.16 -20.92
C VAL A 361 18.66 14.55 -21.55
N GLU A 362 17.97 14.79 -22.65
CA GLU A 362 17.92 16.09 -23.35
C GLU A 362 17.41 17.21 -22.43
N LYS A 363 16.44 16.90 -21.59
CA LYS A 363 15.84 17.85 -20.64
C LYS A 363 16.51 17.86 -19.27
N ARG A 364 17.63 17.16 -19.11
CA ARG A 364 18.37 17.01 -17.84
C ARG A 364 17.47 16.60 -16.67
N LEU A 365 16.53 15.69 -16.92
CA LEU A 365 15.63 15.14 -15.92
C LEU A 365 16.16 13.80 -15.38
N ASN A 366 15.90 13.53 -14.14
CA ASN A 366 16.13 12.19 -13.56
C ASN A 366 15.07 11.20 -14.09
N GLY A 367 15.42 9.92 -14.19
CA GLY A 367 14.47 8.90 -14.62
C GLY A 367 14.58 8.53 -16.09
N LYS A 368 15.56 7.70 -16.39
CA LYS A 368 15.80 7.10 -17.72
C LYS A 368 15.25 5.70 -17.83
N THR A 369 14.89 5.10 -16.70
CA THR A 369 14.44 3.72 -16.57
C THR A 369 13.29 3.63 -15.58
N THR A 370 12.47 2.58 -15.70
CA THR A 370 11.41 2.22 -14.77
C THR A 370 11.93 1.47 -13.53
N SER A 371 13.18 1.65 -13.16
CA SER A 371 13.84 0.90 -12.09
C SER A 371 13.18 1.04 -10.71
N LYS A 372 12.50 2.15 -10.45
CA LYS A 372 11.81 2.38 -9.18
C LYS A 372 10.46 1.68 -9.14
N VAL A 373 9.67 1.72 -10.22
CA VAL A 373 8.41 0.96 -10.29
C VAL A 373 8.67 -0.53 -10.32
N GLU A 374 9.74 -1.00 -10.96
CA GLU A 374 10.18 -2.39 -10.91
C GLU A 374 10.47 -2.86 -9.47
N ARG A 375 11.09 -2.01 -8.66
CA ARG A 375 11.30 -2.28 -7.23
C ARG A 375 9.97 -2.38 -6.48
N VAL A 376 9.01 -1.53 -6.80
CA VAL A 376 7.65 -1.60 -6.24
C VAL A 376 6.96 -2.89 -6.69
N MET A 377 7.13 -3.30 -7.94
CA MET A 377 6.60 -4.57 -8.47
C MET A 377 7.19 -5.79 -7.75
N ARG A 378 8.47 -5.78 -7.36
CA ARG A 378 9.02 -6.86 -6.51
C ARG A 378 8.26 -6.94 -5.18
N THR A 379 7.98 -5.81 -4.54
CA THR A 379 7.20 -5.77 -3.29
C THR A 379 5.81 -6.37 -3.47
N VAL A 380 5.16 -6.13 -4.61
CA VAL A 380 3.89 -6.74 -4.99
C VAL A 380 4.04 -8.25 -5.19
N ASN A 381 4.99 -8.66 -6.02
CA ASN A 381 5.18 -10.04 -6.44
C ASN A 381 5.52 -10.98 -5.29
N MET A 382 6.23 -10.52 -4.26
CA MET A 382 6.47 -11.26 -3.01
C MET A 382 5.18 -11.71 -2.31
N ARG A 383 4.04 -11.10 -2.61
CA ARG A 383 2.76 -11.44 -1.99
C ARG A 383 1.76 -12.07 -2.95
N VAL A 384 1.67 -11.57 -4.18
CA VAL A 384 0.64 -12.03 -5.12
C VAL A 384 1.00 -13.34 -5.81
N ASN A 385 2.28 -13.65 -5.98
CA ASN A 385 2.74 -14.86 -6.67
C ASN A 385 2.58 -16.15 -5.84
N VAL A 386 2.25 -16.04 -4.55
CA VAL A 386 2.12 -17.21 -3.65
C VAL A 386 0.76 -17.91 -3.71
N SER A 387 -0.23 -17.37 -4.44
CA SER A 387 -1.56 -17.98 -4.54
C SER A 387 -2.36 -17.46 -5.74
N LYS A 388 -3.45 -18.19 -6.07
CA LYS A 388 -4.46 -17.70 -7.01
C LYS A 388 -5.46 -16.80 -6.26
N TRP A 389 -5.74 -15.64 -6.79
CA TRP A 389 -6.53 -14.58 -6.18
C TRP A 389 -7.88 -14.36 -6.87
N SER A 390 -8.85 -13.82 -6.13
CA SER A 390 -9.87 -12.96 -6.76
C SER A 390 -9.23 -11.62 -7.10
N ALA A 391 -9.70 -10.93 -8.14
CA ALA A 391 -9.16 -9.62 -8.51
C ALA A 391 -9.23 -8.61 -7.35
N ALA A 392 -10.38 -8.53 -6.66
CA ALA A 392 -10.55 -7.68 -5.49
C ALA A 392 -9.61 -8.08 -4.33
N GLY A 393 -9.42 -9.38 -4.09
CA GLY A 393 -8.51 -9.86 -3.03
C GLY A 393 -7.06 -9.49 -3.27
N ALA A 394 -6.59 -9.63 -4.51
CA ALA A 394 -5.25 -9.23 -4.91
C ALA A 394 -5.06 -7.71 -4.79
N LEU A 395 -6.03 -6.94 -5.29
CA LEU A 395 -6.00 -5.48 -5.22
C LEU A 395 -5.94 -4.99 -3.77
N ASN A 396 -6.79 -5.52 -2.89
CA ASN A 396 -6.88 -5.09 -1.50
C ASN A 396 -5.60 -5.42 -0.70
N VAL A 397 -5.05 -6.62 -0.86
CA VAL A 397 -3.77 -6.98 -0.24
C VAL A 397 -2.65 -6.07 -0.72
N THR A 398 -2.59 -5.81 -2.02
CA THR A 398 -1.56 -4.97 -2.62
C THR A 398 -1.70 -3.51 -2.19
N LYS A 399 -2.91 -2.97 -2.10
CA LYS A 399 -3.17 -1.61 -1.60
C LYS A 399 -2.55 -1.38 -0.22
N ILE A 400 -2.85 -2.24 0.74
CA ILE A 400 -2.33 -2.11 2.11
C ILE A 400 -0.82 -2.22 2.11
N ARG A 401 -0.27 -3.24 1.42
CA ARG A 401 1.16 -3.46 1.35
C ARG A 401 1.92 -2.28 0.75
N LEU A 402 1.44 -1.74 -0.35
CA LEU A 402 2.07 -0.59 -1.00
C LEU A 402 1.91 0.70 -0.20
N ALA A 403 0.76 0.92 0.44
CA ALA A 403 0.55 2.06 1.32
C ALA A 403 1.53 2.02 2.52
N TYR A 404 1.73 0.86 3.11
CA TYR A 404 2.68 0.66 4.21
C TYR A 404 4.13 0.96 3.78
N TYR A 405 4.60 0.36 2.68
CA TYR A 405 6.00 0.51 2.28
C TYR A 405 6.34 1.88 1.66
N TYR A 406 5.39 2.55 1.01
CA TYR A 406 5.70 3.71 0.16
C TYR A 406 4.93 4.99 0.50
N ASN A 407 3.77 4.89 1.14
CA ASN A 407 2.90 6.04 1.40
C ASN A 407 2.77 6.43 2.88
N GLY A 408 3.54 5.79 3.77
CA GLY A 408 3.51 6.11 5.20
C GLY A 408 2.20 5.70 5.89
N PHE A 409 1.55 4.64 5.39
CA PHE A 409 0.39 4.07 6.06
C PHE A 409 0.84 3.42 7.37
N ASP A 410 0.35 3.96 8.48
CA ASP A 410 0.53 3.43 9.83
C ASP A 410 -0.73 2.70 10.27
N ALA A 411 -0.56 1.45 10.75
CA ALA A 411 -1.66 0.55 11.10
C ALA A 411 -1.81 0.36 12.60
#